data_6297c75a970e1c6bb35337bbc2b9a719
#
_entry.id   6297c75a970e1c6bb35337bbc2b9a719
#
_cell.length_a   1.000
_cell.length_b   1.000
_cell.length_c   1.000
_cell.angle_alpha   90.00
_cell.angle_beta   90.00
_cell.angle_gamma   90.00
#
_symmetry.space_group_name_H-M   'P 1'
#
loop_
_entity.id
_entity.type
_entity.pdbx_description
1 polymer ?
#
loop_
_entity_poly.entity_id
_entity_poly.type
_entity_poly.pdbx_seq_one_letter_code
_entity_poly.pdbx_strand_id
1 'polypeptide(L)'
;MNAAMIRRTALLAALALPALAAADEGMWTFDNLPLKTLQERYGFTPSKEWLDRVRLASVRFNDGGSGSFVSPDGLMITNHHVGFGCIQNISTQEHDYVAEGFIAPSRDKEPACPGYEVNVLMAFEDVTSKVLGAVKPSM
;
A
#
# COMPACT_ATOMS: atom_id res chain seq x y z
N MET A 1 -50.94 -11.98 13.01
CA MET A 1 -49.71 -11.84 12.21
C MET A 1 -49.67 -13.01 11.27
N ASN A 2 -49.73 -12.78 9.93
CA ASN A 2 -49.98 -13.80 8.93
C ASN A 2 -48.69 -14.61 8.66
N ALA A 3 -48.78 -15.95 8.56
CA ALA A 3 -47.64 -16.86 8.36
C ALA A 3 -46.73 -16.46 7.17
N ALA A 4 -47.32 -15.85 6.14
CA ALA A 4 -46.60 -15.30 4.98
C ALA A 4 -45.75 -14.08 5.35
N MET A 5 -46.17 -13.26 6.31
CA MET A 5 -45.46 -12.09 6.77
C MET A 5 -44.24 -12.50 7.64
N ILE A 6 -44.44 -13.52 8.49
CA ILE A 6 -43.36 -14.09 9.32
C ILE A 6 -42.27 -14.73 8.42
N ARG A 7 -42.63 -15.44 7.36
CA ARG A 7 -41.72 -16.04 6.40
C ARG A 7 -40.93 -14.97 5.61
N ARG A 8 -41.57 -13.86 5.23
CA ARG A 8 -40.88 -12.75 4.53
C ARG A 8 -39.92 -12.00 5.44
N THR A 9 -40.27 -11.77 6.70
CA THR A 9 -39.41 -11.13 7.69
C THR A 9 -38.20 -12.01 8.05
N ALA A 10 -38.40 -13.33 8.18
CA ALA A 10 -37.31 -14.28 8.43
C ALA A 10 -36.33 -14.36 7.24
N LEU A 11 -36.83 -14.30 5.98
CA LEU A 11 -35.99 -14.30 4.79
C LEU A 11 -35.15 -13.00 4.66
N LEU A 12 -35.75 -11.86 5.00
CA LEU A 12 -35.02 -10.57 5.01
C LEU A 12 -34.00 -10.48 6.13
N ALA A 13 -34.27 -11.09 7.31
CA ALA A 13 -33.31 -11.15 8.41
C ALA A 13 -32.13 -12.08 8.09
N ALA A 14 -32.33 -13.16 7.32
CA ALA A 14 -31.26 -14.05 6.89
C ALA A 14 -30.32 -13.40 5.85
N LEU A 15 -30.83 -12.46 5.04
CA LEU A 15 -30.03 -11.68 4.08
C LEU A 15 -29.22 -10.55 4.74
N ALA A 16 -29.56 -10.19 5.98
CA ALA A 16 -28.89 -9.11 6.73
C ALA A 16 -27.76 -9.62 7.66
N LEU A 17 -27.44 -10.92 7.64
CA LEU A 17 -26.25 -11.41 8.36
C LEU A 17 -25.01 -10.84 7.66
N PRO A 18 -24.21 -10.00 8.33
CA PRO A 18 -22.94 -9.58 7.77
C PRO A 18 -22.10 -10.82 7.52
N ALA A 19 -21.68 -11.04 6.29
CA ALA A 19 -20.63 -12.00 6.02
C ALA A 19 -19.45 -11.58 6.90
N LEU A 20 -19.09 -12.38 7.91
CA LEU A 20 -17.89 -12.18 8.68
C LEU A 20 -16.74 -12.34 7.70
N ALA A 21 -16.27 -11.23 7.15
CA ALA A 21 -15.02 -11.19 6.41
C ALA A 21 -13.91 -11.47 7.43
N ALA A 22 -13.55 -12.74 7.59
CA ALA A 22 -12.39 -13.12 8.35
C ALA A 22 -11.16 -12.67 7.54
N ALA A 23 -10.57 -11.55 7.92
CA ALA A 23 -9.27 -11.15 7.41
C ALA A 23 -8.20 -12.06 8.00
N ASP A 24 -7.23 -12.47 7.20
CA ASP A 24 -6.07 -13.18 7.72
C ASP A 24 -5.20 -12.21 8.52
N GLU A 25 -4.83 -12.63 9.72
CA GLU A 25 -3.90 -11.88 10.56
C GLU A 25 -2.47 -12.10 10.09
N GLY A 26 -1.65 -11.05 10.17
CA GLY A 26 -0.22 -11.12 9.91
C GLY A 26 0.31 -9.85 9.24
N MET A 27 1.62 -9.69 9.35
CA MET A 27 2.39 -8.68 8.62
C MET A 27 3.49 -9.42 7.86
N TRP A 28 3.43 -9.34 6.53
CA TRP A 28 4.26 -10.15 5.67
C TRP A 28 5.22 -9.27 4.87
N THR A 29 6.46 -9.70 4.82
CA THR A 29 7.47 -9.07 3.96
C THR A 29 7.48 -9.73 2.57
N PHE A 30 8.02 -9.04 1.56
CA PHE A 30 8.03 -9.54 0.17
C PHE A 30 8.82 -10.84 -0.02
N ASP A 31 9.78 -11.11 0.86
CA ASP A 31 10.60 -12.32 0.88
C ASP A 31 10.01 -13.46 1.73
N ASN A 32 8.97 -13.18 2.51
CA ASN A 32 8.35 -14.14 3.42
C ASN A 32 6.82 -14.06 3.39
N LEU A 33 6.23 -14.24 2.22
CA LEU A 33 4.79 -14.28 2.05
C LEU A 33 4.20 -15.63 2.48
N PRO A 34 2.96 -15.66 3.00
CA PRO A 34 2.27 -16.88 3.39
C PRO A 34 1.71 -17.61 2.16
N LEU A 35 2.60 -18.07 1.28
CA LEU A 35 2.25 -18.63 -0.03
C LEU A 35 1.23 -19.77 0.05
N LYS A 36 1.33 -20.62 1.07
CA LYS A 36 0.37 -21.70 1.30
C LYS A 36 -1.03 -21.18 1.58
N THR A 37 -1.15 -20.19 2.47
CA THR A 37 -2.43 -19.56 2.78
C THR A 37 -3.04 -18.86 1.57
N LEU A 38 -2.21 -18.15 0.80
CA LEU A 38 -2.63 -17.48 -0.43
C LEU A 38 -3.21 -18.47 -1.44
N GLN A 39 -2.54 -19.61 -1.62
CA GLN A 39 -3.00 -20.66 -2.54
C GLN A 39 -4.27 -21.33 -2.02
N GLU A 40 -4.32 -21.76 -0.76
CA GLU A 40 -5.41 -22.56 -0.21
C GLU A 40 -6.70 -21.75 0.00
N ARG A 41 -6.58 -20.49 0.45
CA ARG A 41 -7.74 -19.65 0.74
C ARG A 41 -8.20 -18.78 -0.43
N TYR A 42 -7.28 -18.33 -1.24
CA TYR A 42 -7.56 -17.34 -2.30
C TYR A 42 -7.32 -17.86 -3.71
N GLY A 43 -6.76 -19.08 -3.86
CA GLY A 43 -6.41 -19.64 -5.17
C GLY A 43 -5.32 -18.83 -5.87
N PHE A 44 -4.54 -18.04 -5.12
CA PHE A 44 -3.55 -17.12 -5.66
C PHE A 44 -2.13 -17.60 -5.39
N THR A 45 -1.36 -17.76 -6.46
CA THR A 45 0.07 -18.11 -6.41
C THR A 45 0.85 -17.05 -7.15
N PRO A 46 1.41 -16.05 -6.45
CA PRO A 46 2.21 -15.01 -7.09
C PRO A 46 3.47 -15.60 -7.71
N SER A 47 3.79 -15.21 -8.94
CA SER A 47 5.08 -15.55 -9.55
C SER A 47 6.19 -14.66 -8.97
N LYS A 48 7.44 -15.11 -9.11
CA LYS A 48 8.60 -14.30 -8.71
C LYS A 48 8.62 -12.94 -9.41
N GLU A 49 8.31 -12.90 -10.68
CA GLU A 49 8.27 -11.67 -11.49
C GLU A 49 7.17 -10.72 -11.02
N TRP A 50 6.03 -11.26 -10.60
CA TRP A 50 4.95 -10.47 -10.01
C TRP A 50 5.39 -9.85 -8.68
N LEU A 51 6.01 -10.64 -7.81
CA LEU A 51 6.53 -10.18 -6.51
C LEU A 51 7.60 -9.10 -6.67
N ASP A 52 8.56 -9.32 -7.58
CA ASP A 52 9.61 -8.35 -7.87
C ASP A 52 9.01 -7.04 -8.41
N ARG A 53 8.01 -7.12 -9.30
CA ARG A 53 7.32 -5.95 -9.84
C ARG A 53 6.62 -5.16 -8.75
N VAL A 54 5.85 -5.81 -7.87
CA VAL A 54 5.14 -5.14 -6.77
C VAL A 54 6.13 -4.52 -5.80
N ARG A 55 7.20 -5.23 -5.44
CA ARG A 55 8.25 -4.73 -4.55
C ARG A 55 8.96 -3.50 -5.13
N LEU A 56 9.39 -3.55 -6.39
CA LEU A 56 10.09 -2.45 -7.05
C LEU A 56 9.18 -1.25 -7.36
N ALA A 57 7.87 -1.48 -7.51
CA ALA A 57 6.90 -0.41 -7.64
C ALA A 57 6.56 0.27 -6.32
N SER A 58 6.70 -0.44 -5.19
CA SER A 58 6.41 0.10 -3.87
C SER A 58 7.52 1.00 -3.37
N VAL A 59 7.18 2.19 -2.88
CA VAL A 59 8.15 3.16 -2.39
C VAL A 59 7.81 3.62 -0.97
N ARG A 60 8.85 4.02 -0.23
CA ARG A 60 8.75 4.70 1.05
C ARG A 60 9.28 6.12 0.89
N PHE A 61 8.53 7.10 1.38
CA PHE A 61 8.99 8.48 1.48
C PHE A 61 9.91 8.66 2.69
N ASN A 62 10.91 9.56 2.58
CA ASN A 62 11.86 9.87 3.66
C ASN A 62 11.15 10.38 4.91
N ASP A 63 10.14 11.23 4.77
CA ASP A 63 9.37 11.84 5.88
C ASP A 63 8.23 10.94 6.40
N GLY A 64 8.19 9.71 5.95
CA GLY A 64 7.14 8.75 6.26
C GLY A 64 6.04 8.73 5.20
N GLY A 65 5.31 7.62 5.17
CA GLY A 65 4.33 7.35 4.14
C GLY A 65 4.84 6.42 3.05
N SER A 66 3.95 5.98 2.21
CA SER A 66 4.21 5.06 1.11
C SER A 66 3.56 5.53 -0.17
N GLY A 67 4.05 5.05 -1.27
CA GLY A 67 3.50 5.28 -2.60
C GLY A 67 3.80 4.12 -3.53
N SER A 68 3.38 4.26 -4.77
CA SER A 68 3.66 3.26 -5.80
C SER A 68 3.89 3.91 -7.15
N PHE A 69 4.91 3.46 -7.85
CA PHE A 69 5.05 3.71 -9.29
C PHE A 69 3.96 2.96 -10.05
N VAL A 70 3.22 3.65 -10.89
CA VAL A 70 2.11 3.10 -11.70
C VAL A 70 2.33 3.22 -13.20
N SER A 71 3.46 3.78 -13.61
CA SER A 71 3.90 3.80 -15.01
C SER A 71 5.41 3.59 -15.13
N PRO A 72 5.90 3.13 -16.29
CA PRO A 72 7.33 3.00 -16.56
C PRO A 72 8.03 4.38 -16.63
N ASP A 73 7.28 5.46 -16.84
CA ASP A 73 7.80 6.82 -16.96
C ASP A 73 7.90 7.55 -15.60
N GLY A 74 7.66 6.84 -14.48
CA GLY A 74 7.82 7.38 -13.16
C GLY A 74 6.57 8.06 -12.57
N LEU A 75 5.37 7.88 -13.20
CA LEU A 75 4.14 8.33 -12.55
C LEU A 75 3.95 7.58 -11.25
N MET A 76 3.77 8.32 -10.17
CA MET A 76 3.64 7.78 -8.82
C MET A 76 2.34 8.22 -8.18
N ILE A 77 1.70 7.33 -7.43
CA ILE A 77 0.55 7.63 -6.59
C ILE A 77 0.92 7.51 -5.13
N THR A 78 0.35 8.38 -4.31
CA THR A 78 0.50 8.36 -2.85
C THR A 78 -0.74 8.93 -2.18
N ASN A 79 -0.75 8.96 -0.85
CA ASN A 79 -1.83 9.57 -0.10
C ASN A 79 -1.73 11.10 -0.12
N HIS A 80 -2.90 11.77 -0.05
CA HIS A 80 -2.97 13.24 -0.03
C HIS A 80 -2.08 13.85 1.07
N HIS A 81 -2.15 13.34 2.30
CA HIS A 81 -1.37 13.87 3.42
C HIS A 81 0.16 13.73 3.22
N VAL A 82 0.62 12.76 2.44
CA VAL A 82 2.05 12.60 2.12
C VAL A 82 2.49 13.67 1.12
N GLY A 83 1.66 13.97 0.10
CA GLY A 83 1.95 15.00 -0.90
C GLY A 83 1.61 16.44 -0.48
N PHE A 84 0.88 16.61 0.63
CA PHE A 84 0.31 17.89 1.04
C PHE A 84 1.37 18.99 1.21
N GLY A 85 2.48 18.67 1.86
CA GLY A 85 3.57 19.63 2.06
C GLY A 85 4.16 20.16 0.74
N CYS A 86 4.28 19.30 -0.28
CA CYS A 86 4.69 19.73 -1.61
C CYS A 86 3.66 20.70 -2.21
N ILE A 87 2.38 20.33 -2.20
CA ILE A 87 1.30 21.17 -2.74
C ILE A 87 1.30 22.54 -2.08
N GLN A 88 1.48 22.57 -0.75
CA GLN A 88 1.58 23.82 0.00
C GLN A 88 2.81 24.66 -0.41
N ASN A 89 3.97 24.03 -0.58
CA ASN A 89 5.22 24.71 -0.93
C ASN A 89 5.24 25.28 -2.37
N ILE A 90 4.52 24.64 -3.30
CA ILE A 90 4.40 25.13 -4.68
C ILE A 90 3.27 26.14 -4.86
N SER A 91 2.39 26.33 -3.85
CA SER A 91 1.33 27.34 -3.86
C SER A 91 1.92 28.73 -3.76
N THR A 92 1.28 29.70 -4.41
CA THR A 92 1.65 31.11 -4.42
C THR A 92 0.50 31.98 -3.92
N GLN A 93 0.71 33.29 -3.77
CA GLN A 93 -0.37 34.21 -3.44
C GLN A 93 -1.42 34.33 -4.56
N GLU A 94 -1.05 34.02 -5.79
CA GLU A 94 -1.92 34.08 -6.98
C GLU A 94 -2.66 32.74 -7.20
N HIS A 95 -2.06 31.63 -6.75
CA HIS A 95 -2.58 30.29 -6.92
C HIS A 95 -2.47 29.47 -5.62
N ASP A 96 -3.59 29.29 -4.96
CA ASP A 96 -3.70 28.41 -3.79
C ASP A 96 -4.04 26.98 -4.26
N TYR A 97 -3.01 26.20 -4.59
CA TYR A 97 -3.19 24.81 -5.04
C TYR A 97 -3.74 23.89 -3.98
N VAL A 98 -3.69 24.28 -2.69
CA VAL A 98 -4.34 23.53 -1.61
C VAL A 98 -5.86 23.62 -1.74
N ALA A 99 -6.39 24.79 -2.07
CA ALA A 99 -7.82 25.03 -2.24
C ALA A 99 -8.31 24.69 -3.65
N GLU A 100 -7.53 25.04 -4.67
CA GLU A 100 -7.92 24.93 -6.07
C GLU A 100 -7.63 23.55 -6.68
N GLY A 101 -6.69 22.81 -6.10
CA GLY A 101 -6.07 21.63 -6.70
C GLY A 101 -5.03 22.00 -7.75
N PHE A 102 -4.25 21.03 -8.17
CA PHE A 102 -3.24 21.21 -9.21
C PHE A 102 -3.24 20.02 -10.18
N ILE A 103 -3.24 20.31 -11.46
CA ILE A 103 -3.05 19.32 -12.53
C ILE A 103 -2.04 19.91 -13.51
N ALA A 104 -0.88 19.27 -13.65
CA ALA A 104 0.07 19.64 -14.68
C ALA A 104 -0.47 19.27 -16.06
N PRO A 105 -0.55 20.21 -17.02
CA PRO A 105 -1.05 19.92 -18.36
C PRO A 105 -0.10 19.03 -19.17
N SER A 106 1.15 18.96 -18.79
CA SER A 106 2.19 18.14 -19.40
C SER A 106 3.36 17.95 -18.42
N ARG A 107 4.21 16.96 -18.67
CA ARG A 107 5.32 16.58 -17.78
C ARG A 107 6.34 17.72 -17.54
N ASP A 108 6.58 18.55 -18.55
CA ASP A 108 7.47 19.71 -18.45
C ASP A 108 6.87 20.86 -17.61
N LYS A 109 5.59 20.76 -17.25
CA LYS A 109 4.88 21.70 -16.38
C LYS A 109 4.69 21.16 -14.96
N GLU A 110 5.19 19.97 -14.66
CA GLU A 110 5.21 19.45 -13.30
C GLU A 110 6.24 20.21 -12.46
N PRO A 111 5.83 20.91 -11.37
CA PRO A 111 6.78 21.55 -10.48
C PRO A 111 7.51 20.51 -9.64
N ALA A 112 8.78 20.74 -9.36
CA ALA A 112 9.53 19.90 -8.44
C ALA A 112 9.03 20.07 -7.00
N CYS A 113 9.09 18.99 -6.24
CA CYS A 113 8.85 18.98 -4.79
C CYS A 113 10.20 18.92 -4.06
N PRO A 114 10.81 20.06 -3.68
CA PRO A 114 12.09 20.07 -2.99
C PRO A 114 12.04 19.29 -1.68
N GLY A 115 13.08 18.48 -1.42
CA GLY A 115 13.20 17.70 -0.19
C GLY A 115 12.43 16.37 -0.20
N TYR A 116 11.63 16.06 -1.21
CA TYR A 116 11.00 14.76 -1.33
C TYR A 116 12.00 13.73 -1.90
N GLU A 117 12.11 12.64 -1.17
CA GLU A 117 12.94 11.50 -1.55
C GLU A 117 12.11 10.23 -1.42
N VAL A 118 12.22 9.33 -2.37
CA VAL A 118 11.57 8.02 -2.36
C VAL A 118 12.61 6.91 -2.35
N ASN A 119 12.40 5.93 -1.51
CA ASN A 119 13.27 4.78 -1.33
C ASN A 119 12.57 3.52 -1.87
N VAL A 120 13.26 2.81 -2.76
CA VAL A 120 12.83 1.54 -3.34
C VAL A 120 13.59 0.42 -2.67
N LEU A 121 12.89 -0.62 -2.21
CA LEU A 121 13.51 -1.80 -1.62
C LEU A 121 14.11 -2.68 -2.73
N MET A 122 15.43 -2.69 -2.87
CA MET A 122 16.12 -3.41 -3.94
C MET A 122 16.37 -4.88 -3.61
N ALA A 123 16.74 -5.19 -2.36
CA ALA A 123 17.08 -6.56 -1.95
C ALA A 123 16.87 -6.80 -0.47
N PHE A 124 16.80 -8.07 -0.10
CA PHE A 124 16.88 -8.57 1.28
C PHE A 124 18.14 -9.43 1.43
N GLU A 125 18.75 -9.39 2.60
CA GLU A 125 19.82 -10.29 2.99
C GLU A 125 19.51 -10.87 4.37
N ASP A 126 19.49 -12.19 4.49
CA ASP A 126 19.43 -12.86 5.80
C ASP A 126 20.81 -12.86 6.45
N VAL A 127 20.95 -12.05 7.48
CA VAL A 127 22.20 -11.90 8.26
C VAL A 127 22.19 -12.68 9.58
N THR A 128 21.19 -13.50 9.82
CA THR A 128 20.98 -14.23 11.09
C THR A 128 22.23 -15.00 11.50
N SER A 129 22.81 -15.78 10.59
CA SER A 129 24.03 -16.56 10.88
C SER A 129 25.24 -15.68 11.20
N LYS A 130 25.37 -14.52 10.54
CA LYS A 130 26.45 -13.56 10.83
C LYS A 130 26.29 -12.97 12.23
N VAL A 131 25.06 -12.57 12.60
CA VAL A 131 24.77 -11.99 13.92
C VAL A 131 24.97 -13.04 15.02
N LEU A 132 24.35 -14.23 14.89
CA LEU A 132 24.45 -15.27 15.89
C LEU A 132 25.90 -15.77 16.08
N GLY A 133 26.69 -15.83 15.01
CA GLY A 133 28.11 -16.21 15.08
C GLY A 133 28.99 -15.15 15.75
N ALA A 134 28.56 -13.89 15.79
CA ALA A 134 29.29 -12.79 16.46
C ALA A 134 28.93 -12.65 17.95
N VAL A 135 27.78 -13.20 18.39
CA VAL A 135 27.35 -13.14 19.80
C VAL A 135 28.19 -14.09 20.64
N LYS A 136 28.84 -13.56 21.68
CA LYS A 136 29.59 -14.37 22.63
C LYS A 136 28.65 -14.98 23.66
N PRO A 137 28.91 -16.25 24.15
CA PRO A 137 28.06 -16.92 25.13
C PRO A 137 27.88 -16.18 26.47
N SER A 138 28.68 -15.16 26.75
CA SER A 138 28.65 -14.32 27.96
C SER A 138 27.88 -13.02 27.84
N MET A 139 27.16 -12.80 26.76
CA MET A 139 26.30 -11.63 26.57
C MET A 139 24.84 -11.95 26.86
#